data_2e1503b9165764ab0998cf2c1ab67595
#
_entry.id   2e1503b9165764ab0998cf2c1ab67595
#
_cell.length_a   1.000
_cell.length_b   1.000
_cell.length_c   1.000
_cell.angle_alpha   90.00
_cell.angle_beta   90.00
_cell.angle_gamma   90.00
#
_symmetry.space_group_name_H-M   'P 1'
#
loop_
_entity.id
_entity.type
_entity.pdbx_description
1 polymer ?
#
loop_
_entity_poly.entity_id
_entity_poly.type
_entity_poly.pdbx_seq_one_letter_code
_entity_poly.pdbx_strand_id
1 'polypeptide(L)'
;MKWTALGSSGTRTPRPTGKLAASVAAGMRMLDPDLELVVCGSSNHTMDSFGKWEETVLEHTFDKVDFVSAHAYYFPQLMENGSRDMASFLASGVDMDGFIKDVGAAIDATKARLKSDHNVYISFDEWNVWYYEEEPSKNPEGIGNWPVAPRLLEDVYTVADAVVVGDLLITLLQNADRVHAASLAQLVNVIAPIMTEPNGPAWRQTTFYPFSLTAAWAKGGDVLEPKIESTQYHTNRYGNVNSTNAVAVRGKDGSVSVFVTNRSLDDGCDFEIKLPEGFTPTELDVRTLHDDDMLATNTVNHQDRVVPHPNDTASIQDGMVTVTLPPVSWTAIHLR
;
A
#
# COMPACT_ATOMS: atom_id res chain seq x y z
N MET A 1 3.84 -3.92 17.61
CA MET A 1 4.89 -3.12 18.29
C MET A 1 4.64 -1.68 17.93
N LYS A 2 4.08 -0.85 18.82
CA LYS A 2 3.89 0.57 18.53
C LYS A 2 5.25 1.23 18.39
N TRP A 3 5.72 1.36 17.19
CA TRP A 3 6.72 2.36 16.86
C TRP A 3 6.00 3.70 16.74
N THR A 4 5.52 4.14 17.86
CA THR A 4 5.16 5.51 17.98
C THR A 4 6.48 6.25 18.07
N ALA A 5 6.82 7.00 17.05
CA ALA A 5 7.71 8.15 17.18
C ALA A 5 7.02 9.13 18.12
N LEU A 6 6.96 8.82 19.38
CA LEU A 6 5.99 9.32 20.30
C LEU A 6 6.53 10.30 21.25
N GLY A 7 5.84 11.34 21.31
CA GLY A 7 5.73 12.17 22.44
C GLY A 7 5.13 11.49 23.68
N SER A 8 5.71 10.42 24.19
CA SER A 8 5.45 9.93 25.52
C SER A 8 6.75 9.91 26.33
N SER A 9 6.66 10.12 27.61
CA SER A 9 7.76 10.18 28.56
C SER A 9 8.77 9.03 28.32
N GLY A 10 9.96 9.38 27.86
CA GLY A 10 11.03 8.43 27.55
C GLY A 10 11.36 8.29 26.06
N THR A 11 10.58 8.86 25.14
CA THR A 11 10.88 8.90 23.71
C THR A 11 11.87 10.00 23.37
N ARG A 12 12.77 9.71 22.43
CA ARG A 12 13.74 10.68 21.96
C ARG A 12 13.07 11.69 21.04
N THR A 13 13.47 12.94 21.13
CA THR A 13 13.10 13.96 20.15
C THR A 13 13.91 13.77 18.85
N PRO A 14 13.51 14.37 17.73
CA PRO A 14 14.16 14.10 16.43
C PRO A 14 15.66 14.37 16.40
N ARG A 15 16.14 15.45 17.04
CA ARG A 15 17.58 15.78 17.04
C ARG A 15 18.47 14.74 17.74
N PRO A 16 18.21 14.29 18.99
CA PRO A 16 18.93 13.18 19.60
C PRO A 16 18.82 11.87 18.82
N THR A 17 17.65 11.60 18.20
CA THR A 17 17.44 10.43 17.36
C THR A 17 18.34 10.48 16.12
N GLY A 18 18.38 11.59 15.40
CA GLY A 18 19.24 11.76 14.23
C GLY A 18 20.74 11.61 14.57
N LYS A 19 21.19 12.19 15.68
CA LYS A 19 22.59 12.05 16.13
C LYS A 19 22.94 10.61 16.47
N LEU A 20 22.05 9.89 17.17
CA LEU A 20 22.26 8.47 17.46
C LEU A 20 22.28 7.64 16.19
N ALA A 21 21.31 7.83 15.31
CA ALA A 21 21.22 7.13 14.03
C ALA A 21 22.47 7.35 13.18
N ALA A 22 22.98 8.59 13.12
CA ALA A 22 24.22 8.90 12.42
C ALA A 22 25.44 8.13 12.99
N SER A 23 25.54 8.01 14.32
CA SER A 23 26.62 7.27 14.97
C SER A 23 26.50 5.77 14.72
N VAL A 24 25.28 5.23 14.80
CA VAL A 24 25.01 3.81 14.54
C VAL A 24 25.28 3.47 13.08
N ALA A 25 24.80 4.28 12.13
CA ALA A 25 25.02 4.10 10.71
C ALA A 25 26.53 4.06 10.36
N ALA A 26 27.30 4.98 10.94
CA ALA A 26 28.76 4.98 10.76
C ALA A 26 29.41 3.69 11.29
N GLY A 27 29.01 3.22 12.49
CA GLY A 27 29.50 1.97 13.06
C GLY A 27 29.11 0.73 12.23
N MET A 28 27.89 0.66 11.71
CA MET A 28 27.42 -0.44 10.87
C MET A 28 28.22 -0.50 9.56
N ARG A 29 28.44 0.62 8.88
CA ARG A 29 29.22 0.68 7.64
C ARG A 29 30.72 0.47 7.80
N MET A 30 31.25 0.60 9.04
CA MET A 30 32.61 0.14 9.34
C MET A 30 32.76 -1.39 9.30
N LEU A 31 31.68 -2.11 9.58
CA LEU A 31 31.64 -3.57 9.52
C LEU A 31 31.31 -4.07 8.13
N ASP A 32 30.35 -3.43 7.48
CA ASP A 32 29.92 -3.75 6.13
C ASP A 32 29.57 -2.44 5.39
N PRO A 33 30.42 -1.97 4.47
CA PRO A 33 30.22 -0.71 3.76
C PRO A 33 29.06 -0.73 2.76
N ASP A 34 28.59 -1.91 2.35
CA ASP A 34 27.55 -2.11 1.33
C ASP A 34 26.14 -2.19 1.93
N LEU A 35 26.00 -2.01 3.25
CA LEU A 35 24.69 -1.99 3.90
C LEU A 35 23.84 -0.83 3.41
N GLU A 36 22.61 -1.14 3.01
CA GLU A 36 21.55 -0.14 2.84
C GLU A 36 20.87 0.12 4.19
N LEU A 37 20.78 1.39 4.57
CA LEU A 37 20.35 1.79 5.91
C LEU A 37 19.09 2.64 5.84
N VAL A 38 18.12 2.32 6.70
CA VAL A 38 16.87 3.04 6.87
C VAL A 38 16.91 3.82 8.17
N VAL A 39 16.58 5.10 8.14
CA VAL A 39 16.36 5.91 9.35
C VAL A 39 14.87 6.09 9.63
N CYS A 40 14.51 6.12 10.89
CA CYS A 40 13.12 6.28 11.35
C CYS A 40 12.51 7.60 10.87
N GLY A 41 11.39 7.52 10.17
CA GLY A 41 10.50 8.62 9.83
C GLY A 41 9.19 8.57 10.61
N SER A 42 8.17 9.27 10.12
CA SER A 42 6.85 9.34 10.74
C SER A 42 5.99 8.11 10.44
N SER A 43 5.16 7.74 11.42
CA SER A 43 4.27 6.57 11.32
C SER A 43 2.86 6.90 10.81
N ASN A 44 2.58 8.13 10.48
CA ASN A 44 1.42 8.58 9.70
C ASN A 44 1.50 10.08 9.39
N HIS A 45 0.69 10.52 8.45
CA HIS A 45 0.61 11.90 7.96
C HIS A 45 0.07 12.91 8.99
N THR A 46 -0.69 12.44 9.99
CA THR A 46 -1.37 13.31 10.96
C THR A 46 -0.61 13.55 12.25
N MET A 47 0.65 13.07 12.35
CA MET A 47 1.48 13.30 13.53
C MET A 47 1.87 14.77 13.63
N ASP A 48 1.76 15.36 14.83
CA ASP A 48 2.16 16.76 15.10
C ASP A 48 3.62 17.05 14.73
N SER A 49 4.48 16.05 14.71
CA SER A 49 5.89 16.15 14.39
C SER A 49 6.20 15.93 12.92
N PHE A 50 5.21 15.53 12.10
CA PHE A 50 5.41 15.21 10.67
C PHE A 50 6.07 16.37 9.92
N GLY A 51 6.91 16.08 8.97
CA GLY A 51 7.75 17.01 8.23
C GLY A 51 8.94 17.52 9.05
N LYS A 52 8.69 18.05 10.26
CA LYS A 52 9.76 18.52 11.16
C LYS A 52 10.64 17.38 11.67
N TRP A 53 10.04 16.21 11.86
CA TRP A 53 10.78 15.00 12.26
C TRP A 53 11.75 14.58 11.16
N GLU A 54 11.26 14.41 9.93
CA GLU A 54 12.05 14.00 8.77
C GLU A 54 13.22 14.94 8.54
N GLU A 55 12.94 16.24 8.43
CA GLU A 55 13.98 17.27 8.22
C GLU A 55 15.04 17.22 9.31
N THR A 56 14.64 17.14 10.60
CA THR A 56 15.58 17.19 11.72
C THR A 56 16.43 15.92 11.82
N VAL A 57 15.86 14.75 11.56
CA VAL A 57 16.59 13.49 11.57
C VAL A 57 17.57 13.43 10.40
N LEU A 58 17.10 13.79 9.19
CA LEU A 58 17.90 13.80 7.97
C LEU A 58 19.03 14.86 8.03
N GLU A 59 18.88 15.95 8.77
CA GLU A 59 19.98 16.91 9.03
C GLU A 59 21.27 16.25 9.56
N HIS A 60 21.13 15.15 10.28
CA HIS A 60 22.25 14.43 10.88
C HIS A 60 22.66 13.15 10.14
N THR A 61 21.77 12.63 9.29
CA THR A 61 21.91 11.28 8.70
C THR A 61 21.97 11.28 7.18
N PHE A 62 21.75 12.40 6.49
CA PHE A 62 21.51 12.47 5.05
C PHE A 62 22.55 11.71 4.22
N ASP A 63 23.85 11.91 4.50
CA ASP A 63 24.96 11.24 3.80
C ASP A 63 25.31 9.85 4.39
N LYS A 64 24.48 9.30 5.25
CA LYS A 64 24.77 8.06 6.00
C LYS A 64 23.69 7.01 5.86
N VAL A 65 22.52 7.36 5.32
CA VAL A 65 21.40 6.45 5.14
C VAL A 65 20.91 6.51 3.71
N ASP A 66 20.28 5.44 3.26
CA ASP A 66 19.77 5.32 1.90
C ASP A 66 18.27 5.59 1.86
N PHE A 67 17.59 5.39 3.00
CA PHE A 67 16.14 5.54 3.10
C PHE A 67 15.71 6.24 4.39
N VAL A 68 14.54 6.90 4.28
CA VAL A 68 13.72 7.28 5.43
C VAL A 68 12.47 6.40 5.47
N SER A 69 12.14 5.89 6.65
CA SER A 69 10.98 5.04 6.88
C SER A 69 9.67 5.85 6.83
N ALA A 70 8.61 5.28 6.28
CA ALA A 70 7.25 5.80 6.32
C ALA A 70 6.26 4.68 6.62
N HIS A 71 5.22 4.98 7.41
CA HIS A 71 4.18 4.01 7.77
C HIS A 71 2.79 4.60 7.53
N ALA A 72 1.83 3.79 7.09
CA ALA A 72 0.43 4.19 7.02
C ALA A 72 -0.51 3.00 7.18
N TYR A 73 -1.57 3.18 7.98
CA TYR A 73 -2.62 2.20 8.13
C TYR A 73 -3.98 2.83 7.86
N TYR A 74 -4.86 2.09 7.21
CA TYR A 74 -6.14 2.57 6.74
C TYR A 74 -7.29 1.70 7.27
N PHE A 75 -8.42 2.32 7.54
CA PHE A 75 -9.67 1.65 7.89
C PHE A 75 -10.86 2.60 7.66
N PRO A 76 -12.07 2.07 7.40
CA PRO A 76 -13.24 2.90 7.16
C PRO A 76 -13.68 3.60 8.45
N GLN A 77 -13.69 4.94 8.44
CA GLN A 77 -14.09 5.76 9.57
C GLN A 77 -15.60 5.65 9.83
N LEU A 78 -16.02 5.73 11.09
CA LEU A 78 -17.43 5.84 11.44
C LEU A 78 -17.94 7.25 11.15
N MET A 79 -19.07 7.33 10.47
CA MET A 79 -19.82 8.57 10.27
C MET A 79 -20.76 8.85 11.46
N GLU A 80 -21.28 10.08 11.57
CA GLU A 80 -22.22 10.47 12.64
C GLU A 80 -23.47 9.60 12.72
N ASN A 81 -23.92 9.04 11.60
CA ASN A 81 -25.07 8.12 11.51
C ASN A 81 -24.73 6.68 11.91
N GLY A 82 -23.48 6.40 12.33
CA GLY A 82 -23.00 5.08 12.70
C GLY A 82 -22.63 4.14 11.54
N SER A 83 -22.80 4.56 10.28
CA SER A 83 -22.31 3.79 9.13
C SER A 83 -20.83 4.07 8.88
N ARG A 84 -20.17 3.19 8.11
CA ARG A 84 -18.77 3.36 7.71
C ARG A 84 -18.64 4.18 6.45
N ASP A 85 -17.67 5.09 6.40
CA ASP A 85 -17.35 5.88 5.21
C ASP A 85 -16.54 5.04 4.20
N MET A 86 -17.24 4.17 3.49
CA MET A 86 -16.64 3.29 2.49
C MET A 86 -16.12 4.07 1.28
N ALA A 87 -16.78 5.19 0.92
CA ALA A 87 -16.34 6.02 -0.20
C ALA A 87 -14.94 6.60 0.02
N SER A 88 -14.68 7.17 1.19
CA SER A 88 -13.34 7.65 1.56
C SER A 88 -12.36 6.48 1.74
N PHE A 89 -12.81 5.37 2.31
CA PHE A 89 -11.94 4.21 2.55
C PHE A 89 -11.39 3.62 1.24
N LEU A 90 -12.23 3.44 0.23
CA LEU A 90 -11.81 2.96 -1.09
C LEU A 90 -10.83 3.92 -1.80
N ALA A 91 -10.80 5.19 -1.40
CA ALA A 91 -9.88 6.21 -1.91
C ALA A 91 -8.63 6.42 -1.03
N SER A 92 -8.28 5.49 -0.15
CA SER A 92 -7.13 5.63 0.77
C SER A 92 -5.80 5.86 0.07
N GLY A 93 -5.63 5.41 -1.17
CA GLY A 93 -4.45 5.71 -1.99
C GLY A 93 -4.19 7.20 -2.20
N VAL A 94 -5.23 8.06 -2.13
CA VAL A 94 -5.07 9.53 -2.22
C VAL A 94 -4.28 10.07 -1.03
N ASP A 95 -4.54 9.58 0.18
CA ASP A 95 -3.76 9.96 1.37
C ASP A 95 -2.32 9.43 1.30
N MET A 96 -2.15 8.18 0.88
CA MET A 96 -0.81 7.59 0.73
C MET A 96 0.04 8.36 -0.31
N ASP A 97 -0.54 8.74 -1.44
CA ASP A 97 0.12 9.54 -2.47
C ASP A 97 0.56 10.91 -1.92
N GLY A 98 -0.33 11.60 -1.20
CA GLY A 98 -0.02 12.85 -0.51
C GLY A 98 1.10 12.69 0.51
N PHE A 99 1.04 11.64 1.33
CA PHE A 99 2.06 11.36 2.34
C PHE A 99 3.45 11.10 1.71
N ILE A 100 3.51 10.30 0.65
CA ILE A 100 4.77 10.04 -0.07
C ILE A 100 5.35 11.34 -0.65
N LYS A 101 4.51 12.17 -1.25
CA LYS A 101 4.94 13.48 -1.80
C LYS A 101 5.47 14.42 -0.74
N ASP A 102 4.83 14.48 0.42
CA ASP A 102 5.24 15.34 1.51
C ASP A 102 6.54 14.86 2.17
N VAL A 103 6.73 13.55 2.35
CA VAL A 103 8.01 12.96 2.78
C VAL A 103 9.10 13.25 1.75
N GLY A 104 8.80 13.09 0.46
CA GLY A 104 9.71 13.42 -0.64
C GLY A 104 10.12 14.89 -0.62
N ALA A 105 9.18 15.81 -0.38
CA ALA A 105 9.47 17.24 -0.25
C ALA A 105 10.40 17.57 0.93
N ALA A 106 10.21 16.89 2.09
CA ALA A 106 11.11 17.05 3.24
C ALA A 106 12.54 16.55 2.95
N ILE A 107 12.66 15.44 2.21
CA ILE A 107 13.95 14.92 1.74
C ILE A 107 14.62 15.94 0.81
N ASP A 108 13.91 16.44 -0.21
CA ASP A 108 14.44 17.37 -1.20
C ASP A 108 14.86 18.70 -0.57
N ALA A 109 14.04 19.25 0.34
CA ALA A 109 14.37 20.45 1.09
C ALA A 109 15.65 20.28 1.94
N THR A 110 15.79 19.12 2.58
CA THR A 110 16.99 18.81 3.39
C THR A 110 18.22 18.64 2.49
N LYS A 111 18.11 17.91 1.38
CA LYS A 111 19.16 17.75 0.38
C LYS A 111 19.69 19.11 -0.11
N ALA A 112 18.78 19.97 -0.50
CA ALA A 112 19.13 21.31 -1.00
C ALA A 112 19.82 22.16 0.06
N ARG A 113 19.35 22.16 1.31
CA ARG A 113 19.92 22.90 2.43
C ARG A 113 21.34 22.41 2.78
N LEU A 114 21.56 21.12 2.76
CA LEU A 114 22.85 20.50 3.03
C LEU A 114 23.80 20.56 1.82
N LYS A 115 23.30 20.90 0.64
CA LYS A 115 24.02 20.85 -0.65
C LYS A 115 24.65 19.48 -0.89
N SER A 116 23.90 18.41 -0.55
CA SER A 116 24.36 17.04 -0.69
C SER A 116 24.09 16.52 -2.10
N ASP A 117 25.01 15.74 -2.65
CA ASP A 117 24.83 15.00 -3.90
C ASP A 117 24.22 13.60 -3.66
N HIS A 118 24.16 13.16 -2.39
CA HIS A 118 23.56 11.87 -2.01
C HIS A 118 22.04 11.88 -2.24
N ASN A 119 21.50 10.71 -2.57
CA ASN A 119 20.05 10.50 -2.69
C ASN A 119 19.54 9.67 -1.52
N VAL A 120 18.44 10.11 -0.93
CA VAL A 120 17.69 9.35 0.07
C VAL A 120 16.32 9.07 -0.52
N TYR A 121 15.87 7.82 -0.40
CA TYR A 121 14.59 7.35 -0.89
C TYR A 121 13.65 7.03 0.28
N ILE A 122 12.45 6.57 -0.01
CA ILE A 122 11.47 6.19 0.99
C ILE A 122 11.43 4.66 1.08
N SER A 123 11.58 4.15 2.31
CA SER A 123 11.18 2.79 2.68
C SER A 123 9.79 2.86 3.29
N PHE A 124 8.76 2.50 2.52
CA PHE A 124 7.39 2.41 3.04
C PHE A 124 7.21 1.07 3.74
N ASP A 125 7.90 0.90 4.88
CA ASP A 125 8.18 -0.39 5.50
C ASP A 125 7.10 -0.92 6.44
N GLU A 126 6.03 -0.13 6.68
CA GLU A 126 4.79 -0.63 7.27
C GLU A 126 3.57 0.02 6.60
N TRP A 127 2.70 -0.79 6.04
CA TRP A 127 1.42 -0.33 5.50
C TRP A 127 0.43 -1.49 5.42
N ASN A 128 -0.85 -1.22 5.67
CA ASN A 128 -1.95 -2.17 5.48
C ASN A 128 -3.31 -1.50 5.76
N VAL A 129 -4.37 -2.26 5.59
CA VAL A 129 -5.63 -2.06 6.31
C VAL A 129 -5.47 -2.63 7.72
N TRP A 130 -5.96 -1.91 8.75
CA TRP A 130 -5.90 -2.36 10.13
C TRP A 130 -7.05 -1.78 10.98
N TYR A 131 -7.86 -2.66 11.55
CA TYR A 131 -9.06 -2.33 12.35
C TYR A 131 -8.75 -2.15 13.85
N TYR A 132 -7.75 -1.42 14.20
CA TYR A 132 -7.16 -1.08 15.51
C TYR A 132 -7.86 -1.55 16.78
N GLU A 133 -9.17 -1.23 16.96
CA GLU A 133 -9.91 -1.39 18.22
C GLU A 133 -11.08 -2.37 18.08
N GLU A 134 -11.24 -3.00 16.93
CA GLU A 134 -12.33 -3.94 16.68
C GLU A 134 -11.88 -5.39 16.96
N GLU A 135 -12.82 -6.22 17.36
CA GLU A 135 -12.56 -7.64 17.47
C GLU A 135 -12.40 -8.25 16.04
N PRO A 136 -11.42 -9.14 15.78
CA PRO A 136 -10.45 -9.69 16.75
C PRO A 136 -9.15 -8.90 16.92
N SER A 137 -9.06 -7.69 16.40
CA SER A 137 -7.84 -6.86 16.48
C SER A 137 -7.54 -6.33 17.87
N LYS A 138 -8.53 -6.37 18.76
CA LYS A 138 -8.42 -5.83 20.11
C LYS A 138 -7.43 -6.59 20.98
N ASN A 139 -6.50 -5.87 21.56
CA ASN A 139 -5.54 -6.46 22.49
C ASN A 139 -6.18 -6.75 23.86
N PRO A 140 -5.77 -7.84 24.56
CA PRO A 140 -6.13 -8.04 25.97
C PRO A 140 -5.70 -6.85 26.82
N GLU A 141 -6.59 -6.38 27.68
CA GLU A 141 -6.32 -5.23 28.54
C GLU A 141 -6.21 -5.64 30.02
N GLY A 142 -5.46 -4.86 30.80
CA GLY A 142 -5.35 -4.99 32.26
C GLY A 142 -4.12 -5.75 32.74
N ILE A 143 -3.60 -5.28 33.88
CA ILE A 143 -2.50 -5.95 34.60
C ILE A 143 -2.99 -7.32 35.06
N GLY A 144 -2.32 -8.39 34.65
CA GLY A 144 -2.69 -9.76 34.97
C GLY A 144 -3.52 -10.47 33.89
N ASN A 145 -3.95 -9.76 32.84
CA ASN A 145 -4.57 -10.38 31.67
C ASN A 145 -3.50 -10.76 30.62
N TRP A 146 -2.78 -11.83 30.88
CA TRP A 146 -1.71 -12.35 30.05
C TRP A 146 -2.05 -13.75 29.53
N PRO A 147 -2.98 -13.89 28.57
CA PRO A 147 -3.31 -15.18 28.00
C PRO A 147 -2.12 -15.80 27.26
N VAL A 148 -2.05 -17.13 27.27
CA VAL A 148 -1.01 -17.87 26.54
C VAL A 148 -1.36 -17.89 25.07
N ALA A 149 -0.48 -17.33 24.21
CA ALA A 149 -0.62 -17.28 22.76
C ALA A 149 -2.03 -16.82 22.30
N PRO A 150 -2.52 -15.66 22.75
CA PRO A 150 -3.83 -15.17 22.32
C PRO A 150 -3.80 -14.81 20.83
N ARG A 151 -4.97 -14.87 20.21
CA ARG A 151 -5.15 -14.29 18.89
C ARG A 151 -5.11 -12.77 19.02
N LEU A 152 -4.14 -12.13 18.36
CA LEU A 152 -3.93 -10.68 18.40
C LEU A 152 -3.92 -10.12 17.01
N LEU A 153 -4.69 -9.05 16.77
CA LEU A 153 -4.69 -8.33 15.50
C LEU A 153 -5.00 -9.25 14.30
N GLU A 154 -5.83 -10.26 14.52
CA GLU A 154 -6.23 -11.21 13.46
C GLU A 154 -7.44 -10.65 12.70
N ASP A 155 -7.25 -9.54 11.99
CA ASP A 155 -8.29 -8.91 11.17
C ASP A 155 -8.80 -9.86 10.09
N VAL A 156 -10.11 -9.79 9.82
CA VAL A 156 -10.77 -10.54 8.76
C VAL A 156 -11.05 -9.61 7.59
N TYR A 157 -10.34 -9.82 6.49
CA TYR A 157 -10.38 -8.93 5.35
C TYR A 157 -11.48 -9.27 4.34
N THR A 158 -12.14 -8.21 3.87
CA THR A 158 -13.24 -8.21 2.91
C THR A 158 -12.77 -7.95 1.48
N VAL A 159 -13.70 -7.95 0.52
CA VAL A 159 -13.46 -7.48 -0.86
C VAL A 159 -13.01 -6.02 -0.85
N ALA A 160 -13.70 -5.15 -0.09
CA ALA A 160 -13.32 -3.73 0.00
C ALA A 160 -11.88 -3.55 0.49
N ASP A 161 -11.44 -4.33 1.49
CA ASP A 161 -10.05 -4.30 1.97
C ASP A 161 -9.05 -4.72 0.88
N ALA A 162 -9.41 -5.73 0.08
CA ALA A 162 -8.57 -6.16 -1.03
C ALA A 162 -8.46 -5.08 -2.12
N VAL A 163 -9.56 -4.37 -2.41
CA VAL A 163 -9.54 -3.24 -3.36
C VAL A 163 -8.68 -2.11 -2.83
N VAL A 164 -8.77 -1.78 -1.53
CA VAL A 164 -7.90 -0.78 -0.91
C VAL A 164 -6.43 -1.21 -0.96
N VAL A 165 -6.08 -2.45 -0.59
CA VAL A 165 -4.71 -2.95 -0.70
C VAL A 165 -4.21 -2.89 -2.14
N GLY A 166 -5.06 -3.19 -3.12
CA GLY A 166 -4.75 -3.05 -4.53
C GLY A 166 -4.50 -1.60 -4.96
N ASP A 167 -5.30 -0.65 -4.45
CA ASP A 167 -5.15 0.79 -4.68
C ASP A 167 -3.85 1.34 -4.07
N LEU A 168 -3.51 0.89 -2.86
CA LEU A 168 -2.24 1.23 -2.20
C LEU A 168 -1.03 0.72 -2.98
N LEU A 169 -1.08 -0.51 -3.52
CA LEU A 169 -0.03 -1.07 -4.38
C LEU A 169 0.13 -0.26 -5.68
N ILE A 170 -0.98 0.14 -6.31
CA ILE A 170 -0.97 1.03 -7.47
C ILE A 170 -0.28 2.35 -7.11
N THR A 171 -0.65 2.94 -5.98
CA THR A 171 -0.07 4.20 -5.49
C THR A 171 1.43 4.09 -5.22
N LEU A 172 1.88 3.00 -4.60
CA LEU A 172 3.31 2.73 -4.38
C LEU A 172 4.08 2.61 -5.70
N LEU A 173 3.51 1.93 -6.70
CA LEU A 173 4.11 1.83 -8.03
C LEU A 173 4.14 3.19 -8.75
N GLN A 174 3.07 3.98 -8.68
CA GLN A 174 3.02 5.33 -9.25
C GLN A 174 4.10 6.27 -8.69
N ASN A 175 4.56 6.00 -7.46
CA ASN A 175 5.63 6.74 -6.78
C ASN A 175 6.95 5.97 -6.71
N ALA A 176 7.22 5.07 -7.67
CA ALA A 176 8.43 4.24 -7.69
C ALA A 176 9.73 5.03 -7.85
N ASP A 177 9.68 6.28 -8.29
CA ASP A 177 10.81 7.22 -8.30
C ASP A 177 11.24 7.64 -6.88
N ARG A 178 10.37 7.53 -5.91
CA ARG A 178 10.59 7.90 -4.50
C ARG A 178 10.59 6.72 -3.54
N VAL A 179 9.69 5.75 -3.76
CA VAL A 179 9.53 4.56 -2.90
C VAL A 179 10.29 3.40 -3.53
N HIS A 180 11.43 3.05 -2.95
CA HIS A 180 12.26 1.94 -3.45
C HIS A 180 12.10 0.66 -2.64
N ALA A 181 11.47 0.73 -1.47
CA ALA A 181 11.10 -0.44 -0.67
C ALA A 181 9.69 -0.24 -0.08
N ALA A 182 8.89 -1.31 -0.07
CA ALA A 182 7.57 -1.29 0.55
C ALA A 182 7.25 -2.68 1.13
N SER A 183 6.83 -2.73 2.40
CA SER A 183 6.58 -3.97 3.11
C SER A 183 5.19 -3.98 3.74
N LEU A 184 4.34 -4.90 3.27
CA LEU A 184 3.03 -5.11 3.87
C LEU A 184 3.19 -5.64 5.30
N ALA A 185 2.56 -5.04 6.26
CA ALA A 185 2.51 -5.49 7.64
C ALA A 185 1.18 -6.23 7.91
N GLN A 186 1.15 -7.56 8.15
CA GLN A 186 2.28 -8.48 8.21
C GLN A 186 2.03 -9.66 7.27
N LEU A 187 2.61 -10.85 7.51
CA LEU A 187 2.49 -11.96 6.55
C LEU A 187 1.49 -13.04 6.98
N VAL A 188 1.51 -13.46 8.24
CA VAL A 188 0.69 -14.57 8.75
C VAL A 188 -0.01 -14.17 10.04
N ASN A 189 -1.29 -14.40 10.13
CA ASN A 189 -2.24 -14.17 11.22
C ASN A 189 -2.39 -12.69 11.62
N VAL A 190 -1.33 -12.03 12.04
CA VAL A 190 -1.36 -10.65 12.55
C VAL A 190 -1.54 -9.66 11.42
N ILE A 191 -2.71 -9.03 11.30
CA ILE A 191 -3.09 -8.12 10.18
C ILE A 191 -2.58 -8.62 8.83
N ALA A 192 -2.86 -9.88 8.51
CA ALA A 192 -2.11 -10.61 7.50
C ALA A 192 -2.96 -11.14 6.33
N PRO A 193 -2.38 -11.27 5.14
CA PRO A 193 -3.04 -11.87 3.99
C PRO A 193 -3.19 -13.40 4.10
N ILE A 194 -2.52 -14.05 5.05
CA ILE A 194 -2.56 -15.49 5.26
C ILE A 194 -2.98 -15.77 6.71
N MET A 195 -3.99 -16.60 6.87
CA MET A 195 -4.47 -17.06 8.17
C MET A 195 -4.17 -18.53 8.40
N THR A 196 -4.01 -18.91 9.66
CA THR A 196 -3.77 -20.30 10.06
C THR A 196 -4.54 -20.65 11.33
N GLU A 197 -4.91 -21.94 11.49
CA GLU A 197 -5.40 -22.50 12.74
C GLU A 197 -4.31 -23.34 13.43
N PRO A 198 -4.20 -23.32 14.75
CA PRO A 198 -3.26 -24.17 15.47
C PRO A 198 -3.48 -25.66 15.13
N ASN A 199 -2.45 -26.31 14.58
CA ASN A 199 -2.54 -27.70 14.07
C ASN A 199 -3.62 -27.93 13.01
N GLY A 200 -4.07 -26.88 12.34
CA GLY A 200 -5.14 -26.87 11.37
C GLY A 200 -4.72 -26.36 9.98
N PRO A 201 -5.69 -26.01 9.15
CA PRO A 201 -5.44 -25.49 7.82
C PRO A 201 -4.86 -24.07 7.84
N ALA A 202 -4.28 -23.68 6.69
CA ALA A 202 -3.98 -22.31 6.34
C ALA A 202 -4.86 -21.89 5.15
N TRP A 203 -5.24 -20.61 5.09
CA TRP A 203 -5.99 -20.06 3.95
C TRP A 203 -5.53 -18.64 3.62
N ARG A 204 -5.85 -18.20 2.40
CA ARG A 204 -5.57 -16.86 1.91
C ARG A 204 -6.76 -15.95 2.16
N GLN A 205 -6.53 -14.81 2.77
CA GLN A 205 -7.50 -13.74 2.84
C GLN A 205 -7.61 -12.98 1.50
N THR A 206 -8.60 -12.15 1.36
CA THR A 206 -8.87 -11.40 0.12
C THR A 206 -7.70 -10.52 -0.31
N THR A 207 -7.00 -9.91 0.64
CA THR A 207 -5.83 -9.02 0.43
C THR A 207 -4.60 -9.74 -0.12
N PHE A 208 -4.54 -11.07 -0.03
CA PHE A 208 -3.45 -11.85 -0.59
C PHE A 208 -3.32 -11.70 -2.11
N TYR A 209 -4.45 -11.63 -2.81
CA TYR A 209 -4.46 -11.72 -4.26
C TYR A 209 -3.95 -10.47 -4.97
N PRO A 210 -4.37 -9.24 -4.62
CA PRO A 210 -3.79 -8.04 -5.20
C PRO A 210 -2.29 -7.97 -4.99
N PHE A 211 -1.80 -8.30 -3.79
CA PHE A 211 -0.37 -8.31 -3.50
C PHE A 211 0.37 -9.34 -4.35
N SER A 212 -0.10 -10.58 -4.39
CA SER A 212 0.60 -11.68 -5.06
C SER A 212 0.68 -11.49 -6.58
N LEU A 213 -0.41 -11.04 -7.22
CA LEU A 213 -0.43 -10.81 -8.66
C LEU A 213 0.39 -9.57 -9.03
N THR A 214 0.29 -8.48 -8.27
CA THR A 214 1.12 -7.28 -8.50
C THR A 214 2.60 -7.63 -8.35
N ALA A 215 2.98 -8.35 -7.29
CA ALA A 215 4.37 -8.77 -7.08
C ALA A 215 4.88 -9.69 -8.19
N ALA A 216 4.02 -10.58 -8.71
CA ALA A 216 4.41 -11.48 -9.79
C ALA A 216 4.58 -10.79 -11.14
N TRP A 217 3.62 -9.91 -11.50
CA TRP A 217 3.56 -9.31 -12.84
C TRP A 217 4.31 -7.99 -12.98
N ALA A 218 4.61 -7.30 -11.87
CA ALA A 218 5.42 -6.08 -11.88
C ALA A 218 6.91 -6.33 -11.58
N LYS A 219 7.28 -7.55 -11.18
CA LYS A 219 8.64 -7.86 -10.71
C LYS A 219 9.72 -7.52 -11.73
N GLY A 220 10.60 -6.59 -11.36
CA GLY A 220 11.76 -6.20 -12.16
C GLY A 220 11.42 -5.44 -13.44
N GLY A 221 10.17 -4.99 -13.58
CA GLY A 221 9.72 -4.15 -14.68
C GLY A 221 9.96 -2.67 -14.44
N ASP A 222 9.72 -1.87 -15.48
CA ASP A 222 9.74 -0.41 -15.44
C ASP A 222 8.32 0.13 -15.33
N VAL A 223 8.07 1.00 -14.37
CA VAL A 223 6.76 1.66 -14.22
C VAL A 223 6.58 2.67 -15.35
N LEU A 224 5.39 2.64 -15.95
CA LEU A 224 4.97 3.58 -16.97
C LEU A 224 3.98 4.59 -16.37
N GLU A 225 4.00 5.82 -16.89
CA GLU A 225 3.07 6.88 -16.50
C GLU A 225 1.94 7.02 -17.54
N PRO A 226 0.86 6.23 -17.47
CA PRO A 226 -0.24 6.38 -18.40
C PRO A 226 -1.04 7.64 -18.07
N LYS A 227 -1.55 8.31 -19.10
CA LYS A 227 -2.58 9.36 -18.89
C LYS A 227 -3.89 8.66 -18.58
N ILE A 228 -4.44 8.90 -17.39
CA ILE A 228 -5.69 8.31 -16.94
C ILE A 228 -6.81 9.36 -17.04
N GLU A 229 -7.88 9.00 -17.74
CA GLU A 229 -9.14 9.74 -17.74
C GLU A 229 -10.18 8.92 -16.98
N SER A 230 -10.87 9.51 -16.02
CA SER A 230 -11.78 8.81 -15.12
C SER A 230 -12.96 9.71 -14.75
N THR A 231 -14.11 9.13 -14.55
CA THR A 231 -15.19 9.76 -13.81
C THR A 231 -14.76 10.05 -12.37
N GLN A 232 -15.50 10.91 -11.68
CA GLN A 232 -15.20 11.26 -10.30
C GLN A 232 -16.40 10.96 -9.40
N TYR A 233 -16.12 10.65 -8.15
CA TYR A 233 -17.11 10.54 -7.08
C TYR A 233 -16.67 11.34 -5.86
N HIS A 234 -17.63 11.71 -5.00
CA HIS A 234 -17.35 12.51 -3.81
C HIS A 234 -17.03 11.64 -2.61
N THR A 235 -16.02 12.04 -1.84
CA THR A 235 -15.64 11.45 -0.56
C THR A 235 -15.66 12.51 0.54
N ASN A 236 -15.96 12.10 1.77
CA ASN A 236 -15.95 13.04 2.90
C ASN A 236 -14.55 13.53 3.28
N ARG A 237 -13.52 12.71 3.05
CA ARG A 237 -12.14 13.01 3.47
C ARG A 237 -11.31 13.70 2.40
N TYR A 238 -11.50 13.33 1.13
CA TYR A 238 -10.61 13.74 0.03
C TYR A 238 -11.31 14.58 -1.03
N GLY A 239 -12.58 14.95 -0.81
CA GLY A 239 -13.38 15.65 -1.81
C GLY A 239 -13.68 14.78 -3.03
N ASN A 240 -13.65 15.38 -4.22
CA ASN A 240 -13.87 14.64 -5.47
C ASN A 240 -12.59 13.91 -5.87
N VAL A 241 -12.70 12.61 -6.07
CA VAL A 241 -11.60 11.72 -6.48
C VAL A 241 -12.00 10.91 -7.72
N ASN A 242 -11.03 10.47 -8.48
CA ASN A 242 -11.27 9.60 -9.62
C ASN A 242 -11.88 8.26 -9.16
N SER A 243 -12.87 7.75 -9.87
CA SER A 243 -13.47 6.44 -9.58
C SER A 243 -12.54 5.28 -9.97
N THR A 244 -11.62 5.48 -10.91
CA THR A 244 -10.59 4.50 -11.24
C THR A 244 -9.20 5.02 -10.90
N ASN A 245 -8.33 4.14 -10.41
CA ASN A 245 -6.90 4.38 -10.26
C ASN A 245 -6.14 3.23 -10.95
N ALA A 246 -5.10 3.54 -11.71
CA ALA A 246 -4.38 2.54 -12.47
C ALA A 246 -2.88 2.86 -12.60
N VAL A 247 -2.08 1.82 -12.78
CA VAL A 247 -0.66 1.90 -13.11
C VAL A 247 -0.32 0.85 -14.15
N ALA A 248 0.64 1.14 -15.00
CA ALA A 248 1.16 0.19 -15.97
C ALA A 248 2.65 -0.10 -15.68
N VAL A 249 3.05 -1.34 -15.93
CA VAL A 249 4.45 -1.78 -15.75
C VAL A 249 4.87 -2.57 -17.00
N ARG A 250 6.01 -2.19 -17.56
CA ARG A 250 6.63 -2.92 -18.67
C ARG A 250 7.64 -3.91 -18.15
N GLY A 251 7.40 -5.20 -18.37
CA GLY A 251 8.32 -6.28 -18.06
C GLY A 251 9.58 -6.26 -18.94
N LYS A 252 10.67 -6.84 -18.44
CA LYS A 252 11.94 -6.98 -19.20
C LYS A 252 11.80 -7.88 -20.42
N ASP A 253 10.80 -8.74 -20.43
CA ASP A 253 10.43 -9.60 -21.57
C ASP A 253 9.56 -8.90 -22.62
N GLY A 254 9.27 -7.62 -22.43
CA GLY A 254 8.41 -6.82 -23.30
C GLY A 254 6.92 -6.91 -22.96
N SER A 255 6.52 -7.71 -22.00
CA SER A 255 5.13 -7.76 -21.52
C SER A 255 4.71 -6.42 -20.89
N VAL A 256 3.41 -6.17 -20.87
CA VAL A 256 2.84 -5.00 -20.16
C VAL A 256 1.78 -5.50 -19.19
N SER A 257 1.91 -5.10 -17.94
CA SER A 257 0.93 -5.37 -16.90
C SER A 257 0.25 -4.07 -16.49
N VAL A 258 -1.08 -4.08 -16.39
CA VAL A 258 -1.86 -2.94 -15.89
C VAL A 258 -2.63 -3.42 -14.66
N PHE A 259 -2.52 -2.65 -13.58
CA PHE A 259 -3.30 -2.86 -12.36
C PHE A 259 -4.26 -1.69 -12.22
N VAL A 260 -5.53 -1.98 -11.98
CA VAL A 260 -6.58 -0.96 -11.90
C VAL A 260 -7.58 -1.29 -10.82
N THR A 261 -8.04 -0.26 -10.09
CA THR A 261 -9.19 -0.34 -9.18
C THR A 261 -10.36 0.44 -9.74
N ASN A 262 -11.58 -0.11 -9.61
CA ASN A 262 -12.80 0.66 -9.65
C ASN A 262 -13.29 0.87 -8.21
N ARG A 263 -13.22 2.13 -7.75
CA ARG A 263 -13.55 2.55 -6.37
C ARG A 263 -15.00 3.03 -6.22
N SER A 264 -15.78 3.07 -7.32
CA SER A 264 -17.20 3.38 -7.23
C SER A 264 -17.92 2.32 -6.42
N LEU A 265 -18.84 2.76 -5.53
CA LEU A 265 -19.68 1.86 -4.74
C LEU A 265 -20.81 1.25 -5.57
N ASP A 266 -21.27 1.97 -6.59
CA ASP A 266 -22.52 1.67 -7.28
C ASP A 266 -22.33 1.37 -8.77
N ASP A 267 -21.32 1.99 -9.42
CA ASP A 267 -21.18 1.97 -10.87
C ASP A 267 -20.00 1.13 -11.33
N GLY A 268 -20.26 0.19 -12.23
CA GLY A 268 -19.23 -0.39 -13.09
C GLY A 268 -18.71 0.61 -14.12
N CYS A 269 -17.59 0.34 -14.72
CA CYS A 269 -17.09 1.17 -15.82
C CYS A 269 -16.45 0.32 -16.91
N ASP A 270 -16.59 0.75 -18.17
CA ASP A 270 -15.80 0.23 -19.27
C ASP A 270 -14.46 0.94 -19.26
N PHE A 271 -13.40 0.15 -19.07
CA PHE A 271 -12.03 0.62 -18.99
C PHE A 271 -11.30 0.32 -20.30
N GLU A 272 -10.73 1.37 -20.90
CA GLU A 272 -10.07 1.29 -22.18
C GLU A 272 -8.57 1.58 -22.03
N ILE A 273 -7.72 0.75 -22.64
CA ILE A 273 -6.28 0.94 -22.71
C ILE A 273 -5.87 1.07 -24.17
N LYS A 274 -5.43 2.27 -24.54
CA LYS A 274 -4.82 2.49 -25.85
C LYS A 274 -3.39 1.94 -25.84
N LEU A 275 -3.15 0.93 -26.63
CA LEU A 275 -1.82 0.30 -26.74
C LEU A 275 -0.85 1.23 -27.49
N PRO A 276 0.45 1.24 -27.12
CA PRO A 276 1.47 1.96 -27.86
C PRO A 276 1.55 1.46 -29.31
N GLU A 277 1.89 2.36 -30.24
CA GLU A 277 2.11 1.99 -31.65
C GLU A 277 3.22 0.92 -31.76
N GLY A 278 2.93 -0.14 -32.51
CA GLY A 278 3.85 -1.26 -32.70
C GLY A 278 3.82 -2.31 -31.58
N PHE A 279 3.07 -2.11 -30.51
CA PHE A 279 2.85 -3.14 -29.51
C PHE A 279 1.60 -3.97 -29.86
N THR A 280 1.83 -5.22 -30.26
CA THR A 280 0.76 -6.16 -30.68
C THR A 280 0.82 -7.40 -29.79
N PRO A 281 0.10 -7.41 -28.66
CA PRO A 281 0.10 -8.55 -27.76
C PRO A 281 -0.57 -9.77 -28.42
N THR A 282 -0.02 -10.94 -28.17
CA THR A 282 -0.55 -12.24 -28.62
C THR A 282 -1.37 -12.94 -27.54
N GLU A 283 -1.21 -12.53 -26.29
CA GLU A 283 -1.90 -13.07 -25.13
C GLU A 283 -2.47 -11.93 -24.29
N LEU A 284 -3.69 -12.12 -23.78
CA LEU A 284 -4.38 -11.24 -22.84
C LEU A 284 -4.89 -12.10 -21.68
N ASP A 285 -4.30 -11.92 -20.49
CA ASP A 285 -4.83 -12.48 -19.24
C ASP A 285 -5.39 -11.35 -18.37
N VAL A 286 -6.68 -11.41 -18.07
CA VAL A 286 -7.35 -10.41 -17.22
C VAL A 286 -7.98 -11.12 -16.04
N ARG A 287 -7.62 -10.68 -14.85
CA ARG A 287 -8.09 -11.23 -13.58
C ARG A 287 -8.75 -10.13 -12.76
N THR A 288 -10.04 -10.31 -12.44
CA THR A 288 -10.80 -9.38 -11.62
C THR A 288 -11.16 -10.01 -10.27
N LEU A 289 -10.85 -9.32 -9.18
CA LEU A 289 -11.30 -9.62 -7.84
C LEU A 289 -12.49 -8.73 -7.52
N HIS A 290 -13.64 -9.35 -7.28
CA HIS A 290 -14.92 -8.72 -7.00
C HIS A 290 -15.86 -9.74 -6.36
N ASP A 291 -16.85 -9.30 -5.58
CA ASP A 291 -18.04 -10.04 -5.15
C ASP A 291 -19.17 -8.99 -5.03
N ASP A 292 -20.42 -9.38 -5.33
CA ASP A 292 -21.59 -8.52 -5.20
C ASP A 292 -21.78 -7.99 -3.76
N ASP A 293 -21.28 -8.75 -2.77
CA ASP A 293 -21.14 -8.31 -1.39
C ASP A 293 -19.72 -7.82 -1.13
N MET A 294 -19.51 -6.50 -1.12
CA MET A 294 -18.20 -5.91 -0.84
C MET A 294 -17.61 -6.26 0.54
N LEU A 295 -18.45 -6.81 1.45
CA LEU A 295 -18.04 -7.30 2.76
C LEU A 295 -17.76 -8.82 2.78
N ALA A 296 -17.83 -9.49 1.63
CA ALA A 296 -17.50 -10.90 1.50
C ALA A 296 -16.03 -11.17 1.90
N THR A 297 -15.81 -12.29 2.59
CA THR A 297 -14.52 -12.69 3.14
C THR A 297 -14.18 -14.14 2.78
N ASN A 298 -12.90 -14.46 2.81
CA ASN A 298 -12.43 -15.85 2.83
C ASN A 298 -12.28 -16.33 4.27
N THR A 299 -12.80 -17.50 4.56
CA THR A 299 -12.77 -18.11 5.90
C THR A 299 -12.18 -19.52 5.83
N VAL A 300 -11.90 -20.11 6.98
CA VAL A 300 -11.41 -21.50 7.07
C VAL A 300 -12.33 -22.51 6.35
N ASN A 301 -13.64 -22.26 6.32
CA ASN A 301 -14.61 -23.13 5.69
C ASN A 301 -14.97 -22.75 4.25
N HIS A 302 -14.65 -21.53 3.83
CA HIS A 302 -14.91 -20.99 2.49
C HIS A 302 -13.69 -20.22 2.02
N GLN A 303 -12.62 -20.95 1.67
CA GLN A 303 -11.29 -20.37 1.42
C GLN A 303 -11.18 -19.65 0.08
N ASP A 304 -12.05 -19.99 -0.88
CA ASP A 304 -12.00 -19.52 -2.26
C ASP A 304 -13.27 -18.74 -2.67
N ARG A 305 -14.01 -18.16 -1.70
CA ARG A 305 -15.19 -17.34 -2.02
C ARG A 305 -14.79 -16.11 -2.83
N VAL A 306 -13.74 -15.43 -2.38
CA VAL A 306 -13.22 -14.20 -3.02
C VAL A 306 -11.84 -14.49 -3.56
N VAL A 307 -11.77 -14.77 -4.84
CA VAL A 307 -10.53 -14.99 -5.59
C VAL A 307 -10.59 -14.25 -6.93
N PRO A 308 -9.47 -13.88 -7.54
CA PRO A 308 -9.50 -13.30 -8.87
C PRO A 308 -9.96 -14.31 -9.92
N HIS A 309 -11.01 -13.97 -10.65
CA HIS A 309 -11.52 -14.75 -11.78
C HIS A 309 -11.11 -14.17 -13.12
N PRO A 310 -11.03 -14.98 -14.19
CA PRO A 310 -10.93 -14.46 -15.55
C PRO A 310 -12.07 -13.49 -15.82
N ASN A 311 -11.74 -12.35 -16.46
CA ASN A 311 -12.74 -11.37 -16.84
C ASN A 311 -13.06 -11.54 -18.33
N ASP A 312 -14.18 -12.20 -18.62
CA ASP A 312 -14.60 -12.59 -19.98
C ASP A 312 -15.10 -11.40 -20.83
N THR A 313 -15.23 -10.20 -20.25
CA THR A 313 -15.56 -8.98 -21.00
C THR A 313 -14.34 -8.39 -21.70
N ALA A 314 -13.14 -8.85 -21.35
CA ALA A 314 -11.90 -8.31 -21.88
C ALA A 314 -11.72 -8.67 -23.36
N SER A 315 -11.36 -7.69 -24.18
CA SER A 315 -11.07 -7.88 -25.60
C SER A 315 -9.98 -6.95 -26.10
N ILE A 316 -9.35 -7.33 -27.22
CA ILE A 316 -8.40 -6.48 -27.95
C ILE A 316 -8.96 -6.26 -29.35
N GLN A 317 -9.19 -5.00 -29.72
CA GLN A 317 -9.60 -4.63 -31.06
C GLN A 317 -8.95 -3.30 -31.47
N ASP A 318 -8.41 -3.24 -32.68
CA ASP A 318 -7.84 -2.02 -33.28
C ASP A 318 -6.79 -1.29 -32.41
N GLY A 319 -5.94 -2.06 -31.67
CA GLY A 319 -4.93 -1.49 -30.78
C GLY A 319 -5.50 -0.96 -29.44
N MET A 320 -6.73 -1.32 -29.11
CA MET A 320 -7.41 -0.98 -27.89
C MET A 320 -7.72 -2.25 -27.09
N VAL A 321 -7.39 -2.27 -25.82
CA VAL A 321 -7.91 -3.24 -24.85
C VAL A 321 -9.12 -2.63 -24.17
N THR A 322 -10.21 -3.36 -24.11
CA THR A 322 -11.43 -2.98 -23.37
C THR A 322 -11.76 -4.03 -22.34
N VAL A 323 -12.21 -3.62 -21.18
CA VAL A 323 -12.67 -4.51 -20.11
C VAL A 323 -13.71 -3.79 -19.22
N THR A 324 -14.78 -4.48 -18.87
CA THR A 324 -15.75 -3.95 -17.90
C THR A 324 -15.28 -4.26 -16.48
N LEU A 325 -15.13 -3.21 -15.66
CA LEU A 325 -14.76 -3.29 -14.25
C LEU A 325 -16.02 -3.16 -13.39
N PRO A 326 -16.39 -4.18 -12.60
CA PRO A 326 -17.50 -4.06 -11.65
C PRO A 326 -17.26 -2.95 -10.62
N PRO A 327 -18.29 -2.47 -9.91
CA PRO A 327 -18.08 -1.60 -8.76
C PRO A 327 -17.29 -2.34 -7.67
N VAL A 328 -16.52 -1.62 -6.87
CA VAL A 328 -15.67 -2.17 -5.80
C VAL A 328 -14.87 -3.38 -6.31
N SER A 329 -13.97 -3.14 -7.25
CA SER A 329 -13.15 -4.20 -7.85
C SER A 329 -11.68 -3.81 -7.99
N TRP A 330 -10.84 -4.82 -7.99
CA TRP A 330 -9.44 -4.74 -8.39
C TRP A 330 -9.19 -5.68 -9.56
N THR A 331 -8.52 -5.19 -10.59
CA THR A 331 -8.26 -5.97 -11.80
C THR A 331 -6.78 -5.88 -12.19
N ALA A 332 -6.20 -7.01 -12.52
CA ALA A 332 -4.89 -7.12 -13.12
C ALA A 332 -5.03 -7.57 -14.57
N ILE A 333 -4.35 -6.88 -15.48
CA ILE A 333 -4.35 -7.11 -16.93
C ILE A 333 -2.91 -7.38 -17.33
N HIS A 334 -2.65 -8.50 -18.01
CA HIS A 334 -1.32 -8.87 -18.48
C HIS A 334 -1.33 -9.13 -19.97
N LEU A 335 -0.47 -8.44 -20.67
CA LEU A 335 -0.33 -8.43 -22.15
C LEU A 335 1.05 -8.96 -22.53
N ARG A 336 1.09 -9.98 -23.39
CA ARG A 336 2.33 -10.57 -23.94
C ARG A 336 2.35 -10.57 -25.44
#